data_5a52e3074c0339ddc3587cfc19293a37
#
_entry.id   5a52e3074c0339ddc3587cfc19293a37
#
_cell.length_a   1.000
_cell.length_b   1.000
_cell.length_c   1.000
_cell.angle_alpha   90.00
_cell.angle_beta   90.00
_cell.angle_gamma   90.00
#
_symmetry.space_group_name_H-M   'P 1'
#
loop_
_entity.id
_entity.type
_entity.pdbx_description
1 polymer ?
#
loop_
_entity_poly.entity_id
_entity_poly.type
_entity_poly.pdbx_seq_one_letter_code
_entity_poly.pdbx_strand_id
1 'polypeptide(L)'
;MDNAAHARTPMAANAKLTNDPSGEFANVTLYRSMIGCLLYLTASRPDIAFSVGVCSRFQSNPKVSHLNVVKRIIKYVGGTCDYGLFYSKKSNLSLAGFSDSDWAGNVDDRKSTTGGCFSVGANLVAWMSKKQNYVSLSTAEA
;
A
#
# COMPACT_ATOMS: atom_id res chain seq x y z
N MET A 1 -12.16 -6.07 20.92
CA MET A 1 -11.23 -6.36 19.79
C MET A 1 -9.83 -6.78 20.28
N ASP A 2 -9.71 -7.18 21.51
CA ASP A 2 -8.44 -7.11 22.27
C ASP A 2 -7.59 -8.39 22.30
N ASN A 3 -7.87 -9.41 21.47
CA ASN A 3 -7.08 -10.64 21.46
C ASN A 3 -6.70 -11.16 20.04
N ALA A 4 -6.78 -10.33 19.02
CA ALA A 4 -6.30 -10.74 17.70
C ALA A 4 -4.81 -10.45 17.58
N ALA A 5 -3.99 -11.48 17.41
CA ALA A 5 -2.55 -11.33 17.20
C ALA A 5 -2.24 -10.26 16.14
N HIS A 6 -1.34 -9.33 16.46
CA HIS A 6 -0.93 -8.26 15.57
C HIS A 6 -0.23 -8.83 14.33
N ALA A 7 -0.48 -8.25 13.17
CA ALA A 7 0.23 -8.61 11.95
C ALA A 7 1.62 -7.95 11.96
N ARG A 8 2.67 -8.70 11.61
CA ARG A 8 4.06 -8.18 11.55
C ARG A 8 4.33 -7.33 10.31
N THR A 9 3.53 -7.51 9.25
CA THR A 9 3.63 -6.78 7.97
C THR A 9 2.24 -6.42 7.48
N PRO A 10 2.07 -5.28 6.80
CA PRO A 10 0.75 -4.85 6.32
C PRO A 10 0.20 -5.79 5.25
N MET A 11 1.08 -6.40 4.44
CA MET A 11 0.72 -7.41 3.43
C MET A 11 1.76 -8.53 3.46
N ALA A 12 1.37 -9.74 3.11
CA ALA A 12 2.33 -10.84 2.94
C ALA A 12 3.24 -10.55 1.73
N ALA A 13 4.52 -10.88 1.83
CA ALA A 13 5.53 -10.56 0.81
C ALA A 13 5.16 -11.06 -0.61
N ASN A 14 4.53 -12.23 -0.69
CA ASN A 14 4.12 -12.85 -1.96
C ASN A 14 2.62 -12.74 -2.24
N ALA A 15 1.88 -11.88 -1.53
CA ALA A 15 0.46 -11.71 -1.76
C ALA A 15 0.20 -11.03 -3.10
N LYS A 16 -0.32 -11.78 -4.05
CA LYS A 16 -0.80 -11.26 -5.33
C LYS A 16 -2.33 -11.28 -5.31
N LEU A 17 -2.94 -10.13 -5.10
CA LEU A 17 -4.38 -9.99 -5.18
C LEU A 17 -4.83 -9.99 -6.65
N THR A 18 -5.91 -10.71 -6.91
CA THR A 18 -6.58 -10.82 -8.22
C THR A 18 -8.03 -10.40 -8.06
N ASN A 19 -8.76 -10.24 -9.15
CA ASN A 19 -10.19 -9.93 -9.13
C ASN A 19 -11.05 -10.99 -8.44
N ASP A 20 -10.51 -12.19 -8.20
CA ASP A 20 -11.16 -13.31 -7.48
C ASP A 20 -12.61 -13.55 -7.96
N PRO A 21 -12.81 -13.96 -9.26
CA PRO A 21 -14.14 -14.00 -9.87
C PRO A 21 -15.08 -14.99 -9.18
N SER A 22 -14.54 -16.05 -8.58
CA SER A 22 -15.31 -17.06 -7.83
C SER A 22 -15.49 -16.75 -6.35
N GLY A 23 -14.82 -15.72 -5.84
CA GLY A 23 -14.85 -15.33 -4.43
C GLY A 23 -16.19 -14.73 -4.00
N GLU A 24 -16.53 -14.92 -2.73
CA GLU A 24 -17.71 -14.32 -2.11
C GLU A 24 -17.61 -12.78 -2.08
N PHE A 25 -18.74 -12.12 -2.33
CA PHE A 25 -18.82 -10.66 -2.31
C PHE A 25 -18.70 -10.11 -0.88
N ALA A 26 -17.88 -9.10 -0.71
CA ALA A 26 -17.83 -8.32 0.52
C ALA A 26 -18.81 -7.15 0.46
N ASN A 27 -19.15 -6.60 1.64
CA ASN A 27 -19.94 -5.37 1.71
C ASN A 27 -19.14 -4.19 1.11
N VAL A 28 -19.61 -3.67 -0.02
CA VAL A 28 -18.93 -2.60 -0.79
C VAL A 28 -18.80 -1.32 0.03
N THR A 29 -19.86 -0.92 0.74
CA THR A 29 -19.86 0.31 1.54
C THR A 29 -18.86 0.22 2.68
N LEU A 30 -18.84 -0.88 3.41
CA LEU A 30 -17.87 -1.12 4.48
C LEU A 30 -16.44 -1.13 3.92
N TYR A 31 -16.22 -1.84 2.81
CA TYR A 31 -14.89 -1.91 2.19
C TYR A 31 -14.37 -0.52 1.80
N ARG A 32 -15.18 0.28 1.11
CA ARG A 32 -14.83 1.66 0.69
C ARG A 32 -14.54 2.56 1.88
N SER A 33 -15.34 2.46 2.95
CA SER A 33 -15.10 3.22 4.19
C SER A 33 -13.75 2.88 4.81
N MET A 34 -13.42 1.57 4.93
CA MET A 34 -12.13 1.13 5.46
C MET A 34 -10.96 1.61 4.60
N ILE A 35 -11.07 1.50 3.27
CA ILE A 35 -10.04 1.99 2.34
C ILE A 35 -9.88 3.50 2.46
N GLY A 36 -10.96 4.27 2.55
CA GLY A 36 -10.91 5.73 2.71
C GLY A 36 -10.15 6.14 3.97
N CYS A 37 -10.42 5.50 5.11
CA CYS A 37 -9.69 5.73 6.36
C CYS A 37 -8.20 5.38 6.22
N LEU A 38 -7.88 4.26 5.58
CA LEU A 38 -6.49 3.84 5.38
C LEU A 38 -5.73 4.75 4.40
N LEU A 39 -6.38 5.23 3.32
CA LEU A 39 -5.80 6.20 2.39
C LEU A 39 -5.45 7.51 3.10
N TYR A 40 -6.33 8.00 3.99
CA TYR A 40 -6.02 9.18 4.80
C TYR A 40 -4.79 8.93 5.69
N LEU A 41 -4.69 7.75 6.29
CA LEU A 41 -3.57 7.38 7.15
C LEU A 41 -2.24 7.29 6.38
N THR A 42 -2.24 6.96 5.08
CA THR A 42 -1.02 6.90 4.26
C THR A 42 -0.28 8.24 4.19
N ALA A 43 -0.94 9.36 4.49
CA ALA A 43 -0.31 10.69 4.54
C ALA A 43 0.73 10.83 5.67
N SER A 44 0.72 9.96 6.68
CA SER A 44 1.69 9.92 7.79
C SER A 44 2.38 8.58 7.95
N ARG A 45 1.94 7.54 7.22
CA ARG A 45 2.39 6.14 7.31
C ARG A 45 2.81 5.63 5.92
N PRO A 46 4.01 5.94 5.44
CA PRO A 46 4.52 5.45 4.15
C PRO A 46 4.60 3.93 4.07
N ASP A 47 4.81 3.26 5.18
CA ASP A 47 4.93 1.81 5.31
C ASP A 47 3.67 1.03 4.88
N ILE A 48 2.49 1.64 4.92
CA ILE A 48 1.24 1.02 4.45
C ILE A 48 0.82 1.48 3.04
N ALA A 49 1.51 2.47 2.44
CA ALA A 49 1.06 3.10 1.19
C ALA A 49 0.88 2.10 0.04
N PHE A 50 1.83 1.19 -0.17
CA PHE A 50 1.74 0.14 -1.17
C PHE A 50 0.54 -0.78 -0.94
N SER A 51 0.40 -1.33 0.27
CA SER A 51 -0.64 -2.29 0.61
C SER A 51 -2.05 -1.71 0.47
N VAL A 52 -2.23 -0.46 0.92
CA VAL A 52 -3.49 0.28 0.78
C VAL A 52 -3.77 0.58 -0.69
N GLY A 53 -2.75 1.01 -1.45
CA GLY A 53 -2.85 1.25 -2.89
C GLY A 53 -3.27 0.00 -3.67
N VAL A 54 -2.74 -1.18 -3.33
CA VAL A 54 -3.17 -2.45 -3.94
C VAL A 54 -4.62 -2.76 -3.60
N CYS A 55 -5.03 -2.68 -2.34
CA CYS A 55 -6.42 -2.96 -1.92
C CYS A 55 -7.41 -1.96 -2.53
N SER A 56 -7.02 -0.70 -2.73
CA SER A 56 -7.91 0.32 -3.30
C SER A 56 -8.37 0.02 -4.73
N ARG A 57 -7.64 -0.81 -5.45
CA ARG A 57 -7.96 -1.23 -6.84
C ARG A 57 -9.27 -2.02 -6.93
N PHE A 58 -9.69 -2.66 -5.83
CA PHE A 58 -10.85 -3.57 -5.77
C PHE A 58 -12.12 -2.92 -5.18
N GLN A 59 -12.16 -1.59 -5.02
CA GLN A 59 -13.28 -0.87 -4.40
C GLN A 59 -14.60 -0.94 -5.19
N SER A 60 -14.55 -1.22 -6.50
CA SER A 60 -15.74 -1.36 -7.33
C SER A 60 -16.44 -2.70 -7.11
N ASN A 61 -15.67 -3.77 -6.87
CA ASN A 61 -16.19 -5.13 -6.72
C ASN A 61 -15.36 -5.92 -5.69
N PRO A 62 -15.42 -5.55 -4.39
CA PRO A 62 -14.60 -6.18 -3.37
C PRO A 62 -15.09 -7.60 -3.05
N LYS A 63 -14.15 -8.50 -2.85
CA LYS A 63 -14.38 -9.87 -2.38
C LYS A 63 -13.95 -10.04 -0.92
N VAL A 64 -14.40 -11.11 -0.28
CA VAL A 64 -14.00 -11.44 1.10
C VAL A 64 -12.48 -11.62 1.22
N SER A 65 -11.83 -12.17 0.18
CA SER A 65 -10.37 -12.24 0.09
C SER A 65 -9.71 -10.87 0.21
N HIS A 66 -10.21 -9.86 -0.51
CA HIS A 66 -9.73 -8.47 -0.43
C HIS A 66 -9.96 -7.87 0.97
N LEU A 67 -11.16 -8.10 1.54
CA LEU A 67 -11.51 -7.61 2.88
C LEU A 67 -10.56 -8.19 3.95
N ASN A 68 -10.14 -9.44 3.82
CA ASN A 68 -9.21 -10.06 4.74
C ASN A 68 -7.82 -9.40 4.71
N VAL A 69 -7.36 -8.96 3.53
CA VAL A 69 -6.11 -8.17 3.42
C VAL A 69 -6.26 -6.80 4.07
N VAL A 70 -7.38 -6.10 3.86
CA VAL A 70 -7.66 -4.83 4.53
C VAL A 70 -7.67 -4.99 6.06
N LYS A 71 -8.33 -6.04 6.57
CA LYS A 71 -8.30 -6.37 8.01
C LYS A 71 -6.89 -6.63 8.53
N ARG A 72 -6.02 -7.27 7.71
CA ARG A 72 -4.60 -7.47 8.06
C ARG A 72 -3.86 -6.13 8.19
N ILE A 73 -4.08 -5.18 7.26
CA ILE A 73 -3.49 -3.84 7.34
C ILE A 73 -3.92 -3.16 8.65
N ILE A 74 -5.20 -3.23 9.01
CA ILE A 74 -5.71 -2.65 10.26
C ILE A 74 -5.05 -3.30 11.49
N LYS A 75 -4.88 -4.63 11.49
CA LYS A 75 -4.17 -5.34 12.57
C LYS A 75 -2.69 -4.93 12.66
N TYR A 76 -2.05 -4.69 11.52
CA TYR A 76 -0.68 -4.18 11.47
C TYR A 76 -0.60 -2.77 12.05
N VAL A 77 -1.49 -1.87 11.64
CA VAL A 77 -1.56 -0.50 12.19
C VAL A 77 -1.79 -0.53 13.71
N GLY A 78 -2.72 -1.35 14.19
CA GLY A 78 -2.97 -1.51 15.63
C GLY A 78 -1.78 -2.05 16.41
N GLY A 79 -0.92 -2.86 15.78
CA GLY A 79 0.32 -3.39 16.40
C GLY A 79 1.54 -2.47 16.25
N THR A 80 1.40 -1.35 15.55
CA THR A 80 2.50 -0.40 15.24
C THR A 80 2.09 1.04 15.50
N CYS A 81 1.32 1.28 16.56
CA CYS A 81 0.83 2.62 16.92
C CYS A 81 1.96 3.61 17.21
N ASP A 82 3.12 3.12 17.66
CA ASP A 82 4.31 3.93 17.95
C ASP A 82 5.16 4.24 16.71
N TYR A 83 4.80 3.69 15.54
CA TYR A 83 5.52 3.98 14.30
C TYR A 83 5.09 5.32 13.73
N GLY A 84 6.08 6.10 13.29
CA GLY A 84 5.88 7.41 12.69
C GLY A 84 7.12 7.89 11.95
N LEU A 85 7.02 9.09 11.40
CA LEU A 85 8.14 9.78 10.75
C LEU A 85 8.78 10.75 11.75
N PHE A 86 10.09 10.62 11.91
CA PHE A 86 10.86 11.55 12.70
C PHE A 86 11.49 12.63 11.81
N TYR A 87 11.23 13.90 12.11
CA TYR A 87 11.78 15.03 11.40
C TYR A 87 12.83 15.75 12.25
N SER A 88 14.09 15.75 11.78
CA SER A 88 15.21 16.40 12.46
C SER A 88 15.35 17.83 12.01
N LYS A 89 15.36 18.78 12.96
CA LYS A 89 15.62 20.20 12.70
C LYS A 89 17.06 20.46 12.20
N LYS A 90 18.02 19.61 12.58
CA LYS A 90 19.45 19.76 12.26
C LYS A 90 19.86 19.03 10.96
N SER A 91 18.92 18.51 10.19
CA SER A 91 19.20 17.87 8.91
C SER A 91 19.69 18.88 7.89
N ASN A 92 20.60 18.45 7.00
CA ASN A 92 21.00 19.28 5.85
C ASN A 92 19.79 19.46 4.88
N LEU A 93 19.95 20.35 3.89
CA LEU A 93 18.90 20.64 2.90
C LEU A 93 19.10 19.91 1.57
N SER A 94 19.96 18.87 1.56
CA SER A 94 20.16 18.06 0.35
C SER A 94 18.88 17.33 -0.04
N LEU A 95 18.43 17.50 -1.26
CA LEU A 95 17.30 16.77 -1.82
C LEU A 95 17.77 15.45 -2.41
N ALA A 96 17.16 14.35 -1.99
CA ALA A 96 17.36 13.03 -2.57
C ALA A 96 16.03 12.41 -2.94
N GLY A 97 15.97 11.74 -4.10
CA GLY A 97 14.83 11.00 -4.59
C GLY A 97 15.22 9.57 -4.92
N PHE A 98 14.34 8.64 -4.58
CA PHE A 98 14.46 7.23 -4.91
C PHE A 98 13.20 6.77 -5.59
N SER A 99 13.32 5.98 -6.65
CA SER A 99 12.18 5.33 -7.29
C SER A 99 12.51 3.88 -7.57
N ASP A 100 11.48 3.05 -7.53
CA ASP A 100 11.55 1.63 -7.84
C ASP A 100 10.26 1.20 -8.51
N SER A 101 10.30 0.15 -9.31
CA SER A 101 9.13 -0.39 -9.96
C SER A 101 9.20 -1.90 -10.03
N ASP A 102 8.11 -2.59 -9.72
CA ASP A 102 7.97 -4.00 -10.03
C ASP A 102 7.75 -4.17 -11.55
N TRP A 103 8.14 -5.32 -12.10
CA TRP A 103 7.81 -5.66 -13.48
C TRP A 103 6.60 -6.59 -13.53
N ALA A 104 5.52 -6.13 -14.18
CA ALA A 104 4.32 -6.90 -14.41
C ALA A 104 3.73 -7.56 -13.14
N GLY A 105 3.83 -6.87 -11.99
CA GLY A 105 3.47 -7.41 -10.67
C GLY A 105 1.98 -7.67 -10.49
N ASN A 106 1.11 -6.98 -11.24
CA ASN A 106 -0.32 -7.26 -11.21
C ASN A 106 -0.65 -8.49 -12.08
N VAL A 107 -1.29 -9.48 -11.45
CA VAL A 107 -1.60 -10.78 -12.11
C VAL A 107 -2.68 -10.63 -13.19
N ASP A 108 -3.68 -9.76 -12.97
CA ASP A 108 -4.86 -9.66 -13.84
C ASP A 108 -4.55 -8.95 -15.16
N ASP A 109 -3.75 -7.87 -15.14
CA ASP A 109 -3.50 -7.04 -16.33
C ASP A 109 -2.01 -6.79 -16.61
N ARG A 110 -1.12 -7.45 -15.88
CA ARG A 110 0.34 -7.42 -16.07
C ARG A 110 0.96 -6.02 -16.00
N LYS A 111 0.28 -5.08 -15.34
CA LYS A 111 0.79 -3.73 -15.13
C LYS A 111 1.71 -3.68 -13.92
N SER A 112 2.73 -2.86 -14.03
CA SER A 112 3.71 -2.58 -12.98
C SER A 112 3.16 -1.60 -11.93
N THR A 113 3.76 -1.59 -10.76
CA THR A 113 3.50 -0.60 -9.72
C THR A 113 4.80 0.16 -9.45
N THR A 114 4.77 1.47 -9.62
CA THR A 114 5.91 2.35 -9.30
C THR A 114 5.81 2.83 -7.88
N GLY A 115 6.91 2.73 -7.13
CA GLY A 115 7.13 3.37 -5.85
C GLY A 115 8.09 4.53 -5.98
N GLY A 116 7.93 5.55 -5.14
CA GLY A 116 8.88 6.66 -5.08
C GLY A 116 8.87 7.32 -3.73
N CYS A 117 10.01 7.85 -3.32
CA CYS A 117 10.12 8.65 -2.12
C CYS A 117 11.16 9.76 -2.28
N PHE A 118 10.93 10.88 -1.59
CA PHE A 118 11.81 12.03 -1.60
C PHE A 118 12.13 12.45 -0.18
N SER A 119 13.39 12.77 0.06
CA SER A 119 13.87 13.28 1.33
C SER A 119 14.56 14.64 1.18
N VAL A 120 14.46 15.47 2.21
CA VAL A 120 15.27 16.66 2.42
C VAL A 120 16.22 16.37 3.58
N GLY A 121 17.47 16.17 3.27
CA GLY A 121 18.43 15.60 4.20
C GLY A 121 18.01 14.22 4.70
N ALA A 122 17.87 14.04 6.01
CA ALA A 122 17.41 12.81 6.62
C ALA A 122 15.89 12.71 6.76
N ASN A 123 15.13 13.73 6.31
CA ASN A 123 13.69 13.80 6.52
C ASN A 123 12.94 13.35 5.28
N LEU A 124 12.15 12.27 5.38
CA LEU A 124 11.26 11.82 4.31
C LEU A 124 10.06 12.78 4.20
N VAL A 125 9.93 13.47 3.05
CA VAL A 125 8.93 14.54 2.86
C VAL A 125 7.82 14.19 1.88
N ALA A 126 8.05 13.23 0.98
CA ALA A 126 7.04 12.78 0.04
C ALA A 126 7.26 11.30 -0.32
N TRP A 127 6.16 10.59 -0.59
CA TRP A 127 6.19 9.19 -1.05
C TRP A 127 4.94 8.88 -1.86
N MET A 128 5.08 7.90 -2.73
CA MET A 128 3.98 7.42 -3.56
C MET A 128 4.10 5.91 -3.84
N SER A 129 2.98 5.29 -4.09
CA SER A 129 2.88 3.97 -4.70
C SER A 129 1.72 3.97 -5.68
N LYS A 130 2.00 3.80 -6.98
CA LYS A 130 1.01 3.96 -8.04
C LYS A 130 1.14 2.86 -9.09
N LYS A 131 0.01 2.22 -9.42
CA LYS A 131 -0.08 1.31 -10.55
C LYS A 131 0.05 2.09 -11.86
N GLN A 132 0.88 1.60 -12.78
CA GLN A 132 1.06 2.20 -14.09
C GLN A 132 -0.18 2.03 -14.98
N ASN A 133 -0.36 2.93 -15.94
CA ASN A 133 -1.50 2.91 -16.86
C ASN A 133 -1.24 2.04 -18.09
N TYR A 134 0.02 1.68 -18.35
CA TYR A 134 0.47 0.86 -19.49
C TYR A 134 1.13 -0.42 -19.02
N VAL A 135 1.38 -1.34 -19.93
CA VAL A 135 2.13 -2.57 -19.69
C VAL A 135 3.55 -2.37 -20.22
N SER A 136 4.53 -2.51 -19.35
CA SER A 136 5.95 -2.47 -19.72
C SER A 136 6.38 -3.80 -20.33
N LEU A 137 7.09 -3.75 -21.45
CA LEU A 137 7.56 -4.96 -22.15
C LEU A 137 8.86 -5.52 -21.55
N SER A 138 9.58 -4.72 -20.77
CA SER A 138 10.81 -5.09 -20.11
C SER A 138 10.92 -4.46 -18.72
N THR A 139 11.89 -4.94 -17.92
CA THR A 139 12.23 -4.33 -16.62
C THR A 139 12.83 -2.93 -16.78
N ALA A 140 13.38 -2.60 -17.94
CA ALA A 140 13.94 -1.27 -18.20
C ALA A 140 12.86 -0.22 -18.53
N GLU A 141 11.65 -0.66 -18.92
CA GLU A 141 10.51 0.21 -19.20
C GLU A 141 9.56 0.38 -18.02
N ALA A 142 9.69 -0.50 -17.02
CA ALA A 142 8.81 -0.55 -15.85
C ALA A 142 8.98 0.64 -14.88
#